data_3ac98dba0397623b69e3caa7381c9ae1
#
_entry.id   3ac98dba0397623b69e3caa7381c9ae1
#
_cell.length_a   1.000
_cell.length_b   1.000
_cell.length_c   1.000
_cell.angle_alpha   90.00
_cell.angle_beta   90.00
_cell.angle_gamma   90.00
#
_symmetry.space_group_name_H-M   'P 1'
#
loop_
_entity.id
_entity.type
_entity.pdbx_description
1 polymer ?
#
loop_
_entity_poly.entity_id
_entity_poly.type
_entity_poly.pdbx_seq_one_letter_code
_entity_poly.pdbx_strand_id
1 'polypeptide(L)'
;CLLGPFMEELLFRGVLLSRARKFGDRTAVLFTAVLFGLMHGNLNQFLYAAAIGIVFGYVAVYTGRIRYTVMLHMMVNTYSVILLAGEELLLSTGLVIPLVGYGLMILLSVVLLICGAVTCIWLYGREAIMRMGMTEAAPPSWRKYAWLNVGFLLYLAFGLFQMMLYLLY
;
A
#
# COMPACT_ATOMS: atom_id res chain seq x y z
N CYS A 1 -3.88 4.47 15.25
CA CYS A 1 -4.20 3.28 14.42
C CYS A 1 -5.52 3.38 13.64
N LEU A 2 -6.48 4.22 14.01
CA LEU A 2 -7.80 4.24 13.35
C LEU A 2 -8.01 5.47 12.46
N LEU A 3 -7.75 6.66 12.98
CA LEU A 3 -8.02 7.91 12.26
C LEU A 3 -7.10 8.14 11.07
N GLY A 4 -5.79 7.84 11.21
CA GLY A 4 -4.81 7.97 10.14
C GLY A 4 -5.19 7.14 8.91
N PRO A 5 -5.33 5.80 9.03
CA PRO A 5 -5.79 4.96 7.93
C PRO A 5 -7.08 5.41 7.26
N PHE A 6 -8.05 5.88 8.04
CA PHE A 6 -9.30 6.39 7.48
C PHE A 6 -9.06 7.63 6.60
N MET A 7 -8.32 8.61 7.08
CA MET A 7 -8.03 9.85 6.34
C MET A 7 -7.17 9.57 5.10
N GLU A 8 -6.21 8.67 5.22
CA GLU A 8 -5.35 8.27 4.11
C GLU A 8 -6.15 7.56 3.01
N GLU A 9 -7.01 6.61 3.36
CA GLU A 9 -7.86 5.93 2.38
C GLU A 9 -8.87 6.88 1.74
N LEU A 10 -9.43 7.82 2.49
CA LEU A 10 -10.32 8.84 1.94
C LEU A 10 -9.58 9.69 0.89
N LEU A 11 -8.36 10.11 1.19
CA LEU A 11 -7.54 10.91 0.26
C LEU A 11 -7.11 10.08 -0.96
N PHE A 12 -6.47 8.92 -0.73
CA PHE A 12 -5.85 8.17 -1.82
C PHE A 12 -6.86 7.39 -2.67
N ARG A 13 -7.87 6.76 -2.06
CA ARG A 13 -8.85 5.94 -2.78
C ARG A 13 -10.14 6.70 -3.05
N GLY A 14 -10.58 7.53 -2.12
CA GLY A 14 -11.77 8.36 -2.30
C GLY A 14 -11.57 9.49 -3.31
N VAL A 15 -10.46 10.23 -3.21
CA VAL A 15 -10.25 11.44 -4.04
C VAL A 15 -9.27 11.17 -5.18
N LEU A 16 -8.02 10.78 -4.90
CA LEU A 16 -6.97 10.71 -5.92
C LEU A 16 -7.23 9.59 -6.93
N LEU A 17 -7.50 8.37 -6.45
CA LEU A 17 -7.76 7.22 -7.32
C LEU A 17 -8.98 7.49 -8.22
N SER A 18 -10.09 7.97 -7.65
CA SER A 18 -11.31 8.24 -8.40
C SER A 18 -11.07 9.23 -9.55
N ARG A 19 -10.25 10.25 -9.34
CA ARG A 19 -9.89 11.24 -10.37
C ARG A 19 -8.85 10.73 -11.36
N ALA A 20 -7.93 9.89 -10.92
CA ALA A 20 -6.90 9.30 -11.77
C ALA A 20 -7.46 8.21 -12.71
N ARG A 21 -8.61 7.62 -12.42
CA ARG A 21 -9.24 6.57 -13.24
C ARG A 21 -9.53 7.00 -14.68
N LYS A 22 -9.66 8.30 -14.95
CA LYS A 22 -9.73 8.82 -16.32
C LYS A 22 -8.53 8.44 -17.21
N PHE A 23 -7.38 8.10 -16.60
CA PHE A 23 -6.19 7.62 -17.31
C PHE A 23 -6.14 6.08 -17.42
N GLY A 24 -7.21 5.40 -16.99
CA GLY A 24 -7.33 3.95 -16.92
C GLY A 24 -7.01 3.40 -15.52
N ASP A 25 -7.75 2.36 -15.11
CA ASP A 25 -7.71 1.82 -13.75
C ASP A 25 -6.31 1.37 -13.32
N ARG A 26 -5.55 0.70 -14.22
CA ARG A 26 -4.16 0.28 -13.91
C ARG A 26 -3.23 1.47 -13.65
N THR A 27 -3.30 2.49 -14.54
CA THR A 27 -2.50 3.70 -14.37
C THR A 27 -2.87 4.41 -13.07
N ALA A 28 -4.15 4.52 -12.76
CA ALA A 28 -4.65 5.15 -11.56
C ALA A 28 -4.18 4.43 -10.28
N VAL A 29 -4.26 3.08 -10.27
CA VAL A 29 -3.80 2.27 -9.14
C VAL A 29 -2.30 2.44 -8.92
N LEU A 30 -1.48 2.28 -9.97
CA LEU A 30 -0.03 2.44 -9.86
C LEU A 30 0.37 3.86 -9.44
N PHE A 31 -0.25 4.86 -10.04
CA PHE A 31 0.01 6.27 -9.72
C PHE A 31 -0.28 6.58 -8.24
N THR A 32 -1.47 6.21 -7.75
CA THR A 32 -1.85 6.46 -6.35
C THR A 32 -1.07 5.61 -5.36
N ALA A 33 -0.62 4.41 -5.75
CA ALA A 33 0.25 3.57 -4.93
C ALA A 33 1.64 4.18 -4.76
N VAL A 34 2.23 4.73 -5.82
CA VAL A 34 3.51 5.44 -5.75
C VAL A 34 3.39 6.68 -4.85
N LEU A 35 2.33 7.49 -5.03
CA LEU A 35 2.08 8.64 -4.16
C LEU A 35 1.91 8.23 -2.69
N PHE A 36 1.19 7.13 -2.44
CA PHE A 36 0.99 6.59 -1.10
C PHE A 36 2.31 6.15 -0.45
N GLY A 37 3.16 5.46 -1.20
CA GLY A 37 4.50 5.10 -0.74
C GLY A 37 5.37 6.32 -0.42
N LEU A 38 5.41 7.31 -1.31
CA LEU A 38 6.20 8.55 -1.15
C LEU A 38 5.79 9.35 0.08
N MET A 39 4.51 9.31 0.47
CA MET A 39 4.00 10.01 1.65
C MET A 39 4.71 9.58 2.94
N HIS A 40 5.24 8.38 3.01
CA HIS A 40 5.90 7.85 4.21
C HIS A 40 7.32 8.43 4.43
N GLY A 41 7.92 9.07 3.44
CA GLY A 41 9.15 9.86 3.59
C GLY A 41 10.44 9.07 3.84
N ASN A 42 10.38 7.73 3.86
CA ASN A 42 11.57 6.89 3.99
C ASN A 42 11.53 5.69 3.03
N LEU A 43 12.71 5.24 2.60
CA LEU A 43 12.85 4.23 1.55
C LEU A 43 12.31 2.85 1.99
N ASN A 44 12.52 2.48 3.25
CA ASN A 44 12.07 1.19 3.77
C ASN A 44 10.52 1.12 3.75
N GLN A 45 9.86 2.17 4.20
CA GLN A 45 8.40 2.25 4.16
C GLN A 45 7.86 2.44 2.74
N PHE A 46 8.56 3.17 1.87
CA PHE A 46 8.13 3.40 0.50
C PHE A 46 7.79 2.10 -0.24
N LEU A 47 8.70 1.12 -0.21
CA LEU A 47 8.53 -0.11 -0.97
C LEU A 47 7.30 -0.91 -0.54
N TYR A 48 7.17 -1.17 0.76
CA TYR A 48 6.04 -1.97 1.22
C TYR A 48 4.72 -1.18 1.21
N ALA A 49 4.74 0.13 1.50
CA ALA A 49 3.55 0.96 1.43
C ALA A 49 3.04 1.09 -0.01
N ALA A 50 3.94 1.26 -1.00
CA ALA A 50 3.56 1.25 -2.40
C ALA A 50 2.97 -0.10 -2.83
N ALA A 51 3.56 -1.22 -2.41
CA ALA A 51 3.03 -2.56 -2.69
C ALA A 51 1.63 -2.77 -2.09
N ILE A 52 1.44 -2.42 -0.81
CA ILE A 52 0.13 -2.43 -0.15
C ILE A 52 -0.83 -1.45 -0.86
N GLY A 53 -0.32 -0.30 -1.26
CA GLY A 53 -1.05 0.71 -2.03
C GLY A 53 -1.64 0.17 -3.33
N ILE A 54 -0.91 -0.69 -4.04
CA ILE A 54 -1.42 -1.39 -5.23
C ILE A 54 -2.59 -2.29 -4.85
N VAL A 55 -2.44 -3.13 -3.82
CA VAL A 55 -3.50 -4.04 -3.36
C VAL A 55 -4.76 -3.26 -2.99
N PHE A 56 -4.64 -2.23 -2.17
CA PHE A 56 -5.77 -1.40 -1.76
C PHE A 56 -6.41 -0.68 -2.95
N GLY A 57 -5.59 -0.20 -3.90
CA GLY A 57 -6.09 0.40 -5.14
C GLY A 57 -6.95 -0.58 -5.94
N TYR A 58 -6.50 -1.82 -6.12
CA TYR A 58 -7.28 -2.86 -6.78
C TYR A 58 -8.55 -3.21 -6.03
N VAL A 59 -8.51 -3.35 -4.70
CA VAL A 59 -9.70 -3.60 -3.88
C VAL A 59 -10.71 -2.47 -4.04
N ALA A 60 -10.27 -1.21 -4.01
CA ALA A 60 -11.14 -0.05 -4.20
C ALA A 60 -11.78 -0.02 -5.58
N VAL A 61 -11.01 -0.28 -6.64
CA VAL A 61 -11.52 -0.34 -8.04
C VAL A 61 -12.51 -1.47 -8.21
N TYR A 62 -12.16 -2.67 -7.72
CA TYR A 62 -12.99 -3.87 -7.88
C TYR A 62 -14.31 -3.79 -7.11
N THR A 63 -14.25 -3.33 -5.86
CA THR A 63 -15.45 -3.28 -4.99
C THR A 63 -16.25 -2.00 -5.14
N GLY A 64 -15.67 -0.93 -5.67
CA GLY A 64 -16.25 0.40 -5.72
C GLY A 64 -16.49 1.05 -4.34
N ARG A 65 -15.87 0.50 -3.27
CA ARG A 65 -16.16 0.89 -1.87
C ARG A 65 -14.88 1.03 -1.07
N ILE A 66 -14.57 2.23 -0.63
CA ILE A 66 -13.38 2.53 0.20
C ILE A 66 -13.41 1.89 1.60
N ARG A 67 -14.59 1.54 2.11
CA ARG A 67 -14.71 0.92 3.45
C ARG A 67 -13.86 -0.34 3.61
N TYR A 68 -13.70 -1.13 2.54
CA TYR A 68 -12.90 -2.35 2.58
C TYR A 68 -11.42 -2.03 2.69
N THR A 69 -10.93 -1.02 1.97
CA THR A 69 -9.54 -0.59 2.07
C THR A 69 -9.24 0.08 3.41
N VAL A 70 -10.18 0.84 3.96
CA VAL A 70 -10.08 1.38 5.32
C VAL A 70 -9.93 0.25 6.35
N MET A 71 -10.78 -0.78 6.29
CA MET A 71 -10.70 -1.93 7.20
C MET A 71 -9.36 -2.67 7.05
N LEU A 72 -8.94 -2.98 5.83
CA LEU A 72 -7.66 -3.64 5.56
C LEU A 72 -6.48 -2.81 6.07
N HIS A 73 -6.49 -1.51 5.86
CA HIS A 73 -5.45 -0.61 6.31
C HIS A 73 -5.39 -0.54 7.85
N MET A 74 -6.54 -0.44 8.51
CA MET A 74 -6.61 -0.51 9.97
C MET A 74 -6.05 -1.84 10.51
N MET A 75 -6.35 -2.97 9.84
CA MET A 75 -5.81 -4.28 10.22
C MET A 75 -4.29 -4.33 10.07
N VAL A 76 -3.74 -3.85 8.96
CA VAL A 76 -2.29 -3.80 8.71
C VAL A 76 -1.60 -2.95 9.77
N ASN A 77 -2.10 -1.74 10.05
CA ASN A 77 -1.51 -0.86 11.05
C ASN A 77 -1.61 -1.43 12.47
N THR A 78 -2.74 -2.04 12.82
CA THR A 78 -2.90 -2.70 14.13
C THR A 78 -1.92 -3.85 14.28
N TYR A 79 -1.78 -4.68 13.24
CA TYR A 79 -0.83 -5.78 13.22
C TYR A 79 0.61 -5.29 13.39
N SER A 80 1.01 -4.23 12.69
CA SER A 80 2.34 -3.62 12.81
C SER A 80 2.62 -3.11 14.24
N VAL A 81 1.63 -2.48 14.89
CA VAL A 81 1.76 -2.01 16.28
C VAL A 81 1.91 -3.19 17.25
N ILE A 82 1.15 -4.27 17.05
CA ILE A 82 1.27 -5.47 17.89
C ILE A 82 2.64 -6.12 17.72
N LEU A 83 3.17 -6.21 16.49
CA LEU A 83 4.52 -6.72 16.24
C LEU A 83 5.58 -5.89 16.98
N LEU A 84 5.51 -4.57 16.86
CA LEU A 84 6.46 -3.65 17.48
C LEU A 84 6.42 -3.75 19.01
N ALA A 85 5.22 -3.78 19.59
CA ALA A 85 5.04 -3.98 21.03
C ALA A 85 5.55 -5.35 21.51
N GLY A 86 5.38 -6.39 20.71
CA GLY A 86 5.89 -7.73 20.98
C GLY A 86 7.42 -7.79 20.99
N GLU A 87 8.07 -7.09 20.05
CA GLU A 87 9.53 -6.95 19.99
C GLU A 87 10.06 -6.19 21.21
N GLU A 88 9.46 -5.06 21.56
CA GLU A 88 9.85 -4.27 22.73
C GLU A 88 9.71 -5.07 24.04
N LEU A 89 8.62 -5.82 24.18
CA LEU A 89 8.40 -6.68 25.35
C LEU A 89 9.45 -7.81 25.43
N LEU A 90 9.81 -8.41 24.30
CA LEU A 90 10.85 -9.43 24.22
C LEU A 90 12.20 -8.86 24.66
N LEU A 91 12.59 -7.69 24.12
CA LEU A 91 13.88 -7.06 24.42
C LEU A 91 13.96 -6.59 25.87
N SER A 92 12.85 -6.10 26.45
CA SER A 92 12.83 -5.59 27.83
C SER A 92 12.80 -6.68 28.90
N THR A 93 12.16 -7.83 28.63
CA THR A 93 11.95 -8.88 29.65
C THR A 93 12.86 -10.08 29.50
N GLY A 94 13.32 -10.39 28.29
CA GLY A 94 14.06 -11.60 27.93
C GLY A 94 13.31 -12.91 28.23
N LEU A 95 11.99 -12.84 28.46
CA LEU A 95 11.18 -14.01 28.83
C LEU A 95 10.88 -14.89 27.60
N VAL A 96 10.74 -16.20 27.87
CA VAL A 96 10.43 -17.20 26.82
C VAL A 96 9.03 -16.99 26.22
N ILE A 97 8.06 -16.56 27.01
CA ILE A 97 6.68 -16.36 26.55
C ILE A 97 6.58 -15.28 25.46
N PRO A 98 7.14 -14.05 25.63
CA PRO A 98 7.21 -13.07 24.54
C PRO A 98 7.97 -13.57 23.32
N LEU A 99 9.06 -14.32 23.51
CA LEU A 99 9.85 -14.90 22.41
C LEU A 99 9.00 -15.85 21.56
N VAL A 100 8.25 -16.75 22.17
CA VAL A 100 7.37 -17.69 21.47
C VAL A 100 6.25 -16.93 20.76
N GLY A 101 5.61 -15.98 21.44
CA GLY A 101 4.54 -15.17 20.87
C GLY A 101 4.99 -14.38 19.65
N TYR A 102 6.12 -13.69 19.75
CA TYR A 102 6.72 -12.94 18.64
C TYR A 102 7.12 -13.85 17.47
N GLY A 103 7.73 -15.00 17.75
CA GLY A 103 8.09 -16.00 16.75
C GLY A 103 6.87 -16.54 15.99
N LEU A 104 5.76 -16.81 16.69
CA LEU A 104 4.50 -17.24 16.07
C LEU A 104 3.90 -16.14 15.16
N MET A 105 3.99 -14.88 15.56
CA MET A 105 3.52 -13.76 14.73
C MET A 105 4.37 -13.60 13.47
N ILE A 106 5.69 -13.73 13.54
CA ILE A 106 6.55 -13.72 12.36
C ILE A 106 6.22 -14.91 11.45
N LEU A 107 6.06 -16.12 12.01
CA LEU A 107 5.68 -17.29 11.23
C LEU A 107 4.35 -17.06 10.49
N LEU A 108 3.35 -16.52 11.19
CA LEU A 108 2.06 -16.17 10.58
C LEU A 108 2.23 -15.17 9.42
N SER A 109 3.09 -14.15 9.58
CA SER A 109 3.39 -13.18 8.52
C SER A 109 3.96 -13.86 7.28
N VAL A 110 4.93 -14.76 7.47
CA VAL A 110 5.56 -15.52 6.37
C VAL A 110 4.53 -16.42 5.67
N VAL A 111 3.69 -17.12 6.42
CA VAL A 111 2.62 -17.96 5.86
C VAL A 111 1.63 -17.12 5.04
N LEU A 112 1.18 -15.99 5.58
CA LEU A 112 0.26 -15.09 4.87
C LEU A 112 0.90 -14.51 3.59
N LEU A 113 2.19 -14.19 3.63
CA LEU A 113 2.93 -13.69 2.47
C LEU A 113 3.03 -14.77 1.37
N ILE A 114 3.36 -16.01 1.75
CA ILE A 114 3.41 -17.14 0.80
C ILE A 114 2.03 -17.43 0.23
N CYS A 115 1.00 -17.51 1.07
CA CYS A 115 -0.38 -17.72 0.61
C CYS A 115 -0.86 -16.61 -0.32
N GLY A 116 -0.54 -15.37 -0.01
CA GLY A 116 -0.83 -14.20 -0.85
C GLY A 116 -0.12 -14.28 -2.20
N ALA A 117 1.17 -14.61 -2.21
CA ALA A 117 1.95 -14.78 -3.44
C ALA A 117 1.40 -15.91 -4.32
N VAL A 118 1.12 -17.08 -3.73
CA VAL A 118 0.53 -18.23 -4.44
C VAL A 118 -0.83 -17.85 -5.03
N THR A 119 -1.69 -17.18 -4.26
CA THR A 119 -2.99 -16.71 -4.72
C THR A 119 -2.86 -15.71 -5.88
N CYS A 120 -1.92 -14.76 -5.78
CA CYS A 120 -1.64 -13.80 -6.85
C CYS A 120 -1.19 -14.50 -8.14
N ILE A 121 -0.25 -15.46 -8.05
CA ILE A 121 0.23 -16.24 -9.20
C ILE A 121 -0.93 -17.04 -9.83
N TRP A 122 -1.76 -17.69 -8.99
CA TRP A 122 -2.88 -18.48 -9.46
C TRP A 122 -3.97 -17.62 -10.15
N LEU A 123 -4.29 -16.46 -9.58
CA LEU A 123 -5.23 -15.51 -10.16
C LEU A 123 -4.68 -14.87 -11.44
N TYR A 124 -3.38 -14.57 -11.49
CA TYR A 124 -2.71 -14.06 -12.68
C TYR A 124 -2.79 -15.05 -13.84
N GLY A 125 -2.53 -16.34 -13.58
CA GLY A 125 -2.64 -17.40 -14.56
C GLY A 125 -4.07 -17.64 -15.08
N ARG A 126 -5.08 -17.19 -14.34
CA ARG A 126 -6.51 -17.27 -14.76
C ARG A 126 -7.04 -16.01 -15.45
N GLU A 127 -6.19 -15.05 -15.78
CA GLU A 127 -6.59 -13.75 -16.34
C GLU A 127 -7.60 -12.96 -15.45
N ALA A 128 -7.92 -13.48 -14.28
CA ALA A 128 -8.94 -12.90 -13.41
C ALA A 128 -8.60 -11.49 -12.96
N ILE A 129 -7.30 -11.22 -12.71
CA ILE A 129 -6.80 -9.90 -12.35
C ILE A 129 -6.86 -8.91 -13.54
N MET A 130 -6.79 -9.42 -14.77
CA MET A 130 -6.76 -8.57 -15.97
C MET A 130 -8.13 -8.09 -16.43
N ARG A 131 -9.20 -8.77 -16.01
CA ARG A 131 -10.59 -8.43 -16.39
C ARG A 131 -11.32 -7.55 -15.36
N MET A 132 -10.66 -7.10 -14.31
CA MET A 132 -11.28 -6.18 -13.33
C MET A 132 -11.66 -4.88 -14.02
N GLY A 133 -12.98 -4.68 -14.18
CA GLY A 133 -13.72 -3.47 -14.48
C GLY A 133 -12.92 -2.34 -15.15
N MET A 134 -12.36 -2.59 -16.33
CA MET A 134 -11.59 -1.58 -17.04
C MET A 134 -12.58 -0.57 -17.62
N THR A 135 -12.67 0.60 -17.00
CA THR A 135 -13.15 1.77 -17.72
C THR A 135 -12.34 1.91 -18.99
N GLU A 136 -12.99 2.29 -20.12
CA GLU A 136 -12.27 2.55 -21.37
C GLU A 136 -11.04 3.41 -21.06
N ALA A 137 -9.88 2.82 -21.26
CA ALA A 137 -8.65 3.49 -20.90
C ALA A 137 -8.46 4.69 -21.82
N ALA A 138 -8.17 5.85 -21.25
CA ALA A 138 -7.72 7.00 -22.01
C ALA A 138 -6.64 6.58 -23.03
N PRO A 139 -6.58 7.19 -24.20
CA PRO A 139 -5.57 6.89 -25.21
C PRO A 139 -4.17 6.79 -24.57
N PRO A 140 -3.32 5.88 -25.02
CA PRO A 140 -1.97 5.69 -24.43
C PRO A 140 -1.17 7.01 -24.34
N SER A 141 -1.38 7.93 -25.27
CA SER A 141 -0.78 9.26 -25.29
C SER A 141 -1.14 10.12 -24.06
N TRP A 142 -2.29 9.90 -23.44
CA TRP A 142 -2.77 10.70 -22.31
C TRP A 142 -2.27 10.16 -20.95
N ARG A 143 -1.88 8.89 -20.89
CA ARG A 143 -1.38 8.26 -19.65
C ARG A 143 -0.10 8.93 -19.14
N LYS A 144 0.75 9.43 -20.07
CA LYS A 144 1.95 10.19 -19.69
C LYS A 144 1.65 11.43 -18.85
N TYR A 145 0.48 12.07 -19.04
CA TYR A 145 0.13 13.27 -18.28
C TYR A 145 -0.20 12.96 -16.81
N ALA A 146 -0.51 11.71 -16.43
CA ALA A 146 -0.59 11.33 -15.04
C ALA A 146 0.77 11.40 -14.34
N TRP A 147 1.85 11.07 -15.07
CA TRP A 147 3.21 10.99 -14.52
C TRP A 147 4.05 12.24 -14.76
N LEU A 148 3.72 13.03 -15.78
CA LEU A 148 4.48 14.21 -16.18
C LEU A 148 3.79 15.53 -15.81
N ASN A 149 2.81 15.52 -14.89
CA ASN A 149 2.24 16.76 -14.38
C ASN A 149 3.13 17.38 -13.29
N VAL A 150 3.13 18.73 -13.25
CA VAL A 150 3.98 19.50 -12.33
C VAL A 150 3.73 19.11 -10.88
N GLY A 151 2.48 18.87 -10.47
CA GLY A 151 2.16 18.49 -9.10
C GLY A 151 2.78 17.15 -8.70
N PHE A 152 2.74 16.15 -9.58
CA PHE A 152 3.40 14.86 -9.33
C PHE A 152 4.92 15.01 -9.25
N LEU A 153 5.53 15.76 -10.17
CA LEU A 153 6.99 15.96 -10.20
C LEU A 153 7.48 16.67 -8.94
N LEU A 154 6.76 17.70 -8.46
CA LEU A 154 7.08 18.39 -7.21
C LEU A 154 6.93 17.47 -6.00
N TYR A 155 5.86 16.66 -5.96
CA TYR A 155 5.66 15.71 -4.87
C TYR A 155 6.71 14.59 -4.87
N LEU A 156 7.10 14.10 -6.05
CA LEU A 156 8.19 13.14 -6.21
C LEU A 156 9.52 13.71 -5.72
N ALA A 157 9.87 14.94 -6.13
CA ALA A 157 11.08 15.62 -5.69
C ALA A 157 11.10 15.81 -4.17
N PHE A 158 9.97 16.22 -3.58
CA PHE A 158 9.84 16.37 -2.12
C PHE A 158 10.00 15.02 -1.39
N GLY A 159 9.35 13.95 -1.87
CA GLY A 159 9.47 12.61 -1.29
C GLY A 159 10.89 12.06 -1.36
N LEU A 160 11.57 12.23 -2.50
CA LEU A 160 12.98 11.84 -2.65
C LEU A 160 13.90 12.65 -1.73
N PHE A 161 13.65 13.94 -1.58
CA PHE A 161 14.40 14.80 -0.66
C PHE A 161 14.23 14.34 0.80
N GLN A 162 13.02 14.01 1.23
CA GLN A 162 12.77 13.46 2.57
C GLN A 162 13.47 12.11 2.78
N MET A 163 13.43 11.21 1.79
CA MET A 163 14.12 9.93 1.85
C MET A 163 15.65 10.12 1.96
N MET A 164 16.20 11.08 1.24
CA MET A 164 17.63 11.43 1.33
C MET A 164 17.98 11.95 2.72
N LEU A 165 17.19 12.84 3.30
CA LEU A 165 17.39 13.31 4.67
C LEU A 165 17.35 12.17 5.68
N TYR A 166 16.40 11.25 5.55
CA TYR A 166 16.29 10.08 6.43
C TYR A 166 17.53 9.15 6.37
N LEU A 167 18.22 9.09 5.23
CA LEU A 167 19.45 8.30 5.08
C LEU A 167 20.70 9.00 5.64
N LEU A 168 20.63 10.31 5.86
CA LEU A 168 21.76 11.11 6.37
C LEU A 168 21.74 11.26 7.90
N TYR A 169 20.63 10.98 8.55
CA TYR A 169 20.42 11.07 10.01
C TYR A 169 19.97 9.72 10.58
#